data_b84811868ed5097386249d1f3252f425
#
_entry.id   b84811868ed5097386249d1f3252f425
#
_cell.length_a   1.000
_cell.length_b   1.000
_cell.length_c   1.000
_cell.angle_alpha   90.00
_cell.angle_beta   90.00
_cell.angle_gamma   90.00
#
_symmetry.space_group_name_H-M   'P 1'
#
loop_
_entity.id
_entity.type
_entity.pdbx_description
1 polymer ?
#
loop_
_entity_poly.entity_id
_entity_poly.type
_entity_poly.pdbx_seq_one_letter_code
_entity_poly.pdbx_strand_id
1 'polypeptide(L)'
;LMRDVVIAMMPAVIVSVLCYGWSELLVLGVSVASCVLLEYLITKYMLNKPCTVGDMSAVVTGILLALNLPASTPWWVVFIGAVVAIGVAKMTFGGLGQNLFNPAIVGRVFLLISFPTYMTNWAKPQGFIGNFDAYTGATPLGLAKEGGMAAIEHLDYADMLFVNIGGSAGELSAIALILGFIYLLARRV
;
A
#
# COMPACT_ATOMS: atom_id res chain seq x y z
N LEU A 1 18.53 -7.71 -4.02
CA LEU A 1 17.73 -7.49 -2.80
C LEU A 1 16.45 -6.72 -3.10
N MET A 2 16.48 -5.45 -3.56
CA MET A 2 15.25 -4.67 -3.84
C MET A 2 14.36 -5.30 -4.92
N ARG A 3 14.94 -5.91 -5.96
CA ARG A 3 14.19 -6.66 -6.97
C ARG A 3 13.47 -7.87 -6.37
N ASP A 4 14.11 -8.59 -5.47
CA ASP A 4 13.51 -9.76 -4.81
C ASP A 4 12.32 -9.32 -3.93
N VAL A 5 12.43 -8.17 -3.26
CA VAL A 5 11.30 -7.59 -2.49
C VAL A 5 10.13 -7.24 -3.40
N VAL A 6 10.39 -6.62 -4.57
CA VAL A 6 9.31 -6.34 -5.56
C VAL A 6 8.64 -7.64 -6.01
N ILE A 7 9.42 -8.68 -6.33
CA ILE A 7 8.88 -9.98 -6.75
C ILE A 7 8.06 -10.61 -5.61
N ALA A 8 8.52 -10.51 -4.37
CA ALA A 8 7.80 -11.03 -3.21
C ALA A 8 6.45 -10.33 -2.96
N MET A 9 6.33 -9.06 -3.32
CA MET A 9 5.08 -8.30 -3.21
C MET A 9 4.11 -8.56 -4.38
N MET A 10 4.58 -9.10 -5.51
CA MET A 10 3.75 -9.32 -6.69
C MET A 10 2.50 -10.17 -6.45
N PRO A 11 2.52 -11.27 -5.68
CA PRO A 11 1.31 -12.03 -5.37
C PRO A 11 0.24 -11.18 -4.69
N ALA A 12 0.61 -10.33 -3.72
CA ALA A 12 -0.31 -9.42 -3.03
C ALA A 12 -0.86 -8.36 -4.00
N VAL A 13 -0.01 -7.77 -4.86
CA VAL A 13 -0.41 -6.81 -5.90
C VAL A 13 -1.40 -7.44 -6.88
N ILE A 14 -1.14 -8.67 -7.35
CA ILE A 14 -2.03 -9.36 -8.29
C ILE A 14 -3.39 -9.60 -7.65
N VAL A 15 -3.43 -10.10 -6.42
CA VAL A 15 -4.69 -10.34 -5.71
C VAL A 15 -5.43 -9.04 -5.49
N SER A 16 -4.78 -7.95 -5.05
CA SER A 16 -5.43 -6.67 -4.84
C SER A 16 -6.03 -6.09 -6.13
N VAL A 17 -5.30 -6.17 -7.25
CA VAL A 17 -5.81 -5.74 -8.56
C VAL A 17 -6.97 -6.60 -9.04
N LEU A 18 -6.95 -7.91 -8.82
CA LEU A 18 -8.07 -8.80 -9.16
C LEU A 18 -9.32 -8.50 -8.34
N CYS A 19 -9.18 -8.07 -7.09
CA CYS A 19 -10.28 -7.83 -6.17
C CYS A 19 -10.87 -6.43 -6.27
N TYR A 20 -10.02 -5.41 -6.42
CA TYR A 20 -10.44 -4.01 -6.52
C TYR A 20 -10.45 -3.46 -7.95
N GLY A 21 -9.93 -4.23 -8.91
CA GLY A 21 -9.98 -3.89 -10.32
C GLY A 21 -9.19 -2.63 -10.69
N TRP A 22 -9.80 -1.80 -11.52
CA TRP A 22 -9.18 -0.61 -12.11
C TRP A 22 -8.77 0.46 -11.09
N SER A 23 -9.50 0.62 -10.00
CA SER A 23 -9.18 1.61 -8.98
C SER A 23 -7.85 1.34 -8.29
N GLU A 24 -7.61 0.10 -7.92
CA GLU A 24 -6.34 -0.29 -7.29
C GLU A 24 -5.19 -0.11 -8.27
N LEU A 25 -5.39 -0.44 -9.54
CA LEU A 25 -4.38 -0.25 -10.57
C LEU A 25 -4.03 1.24 -10.74
N LEU A 26 -5.00 2.14 -10.64
CA LEU A 26 -4.76 3.58 -10.64
C LEU A 26 -3.98 4.04 -9.41
N VAL A 27 -4.39 3.61 -8.21
CA VAL A 27 -3.70 3.97 -6.95
C VAL A 27 -2.25 3.49 -7.00
N LEU A 28 -2.02 2.25 -7.42
CA LEU A 28 -0.69 1.65 -7.55
C LEU A 28 0.15 2.38 -8.60
N GLY A 29 -0.41 2.64 -9.78
CA GLY A 29 0.26 3.34 -10.86
C GLY A 29 0.66 4.76 -10.47
N VAL A 30 -0.26 5.53 -9.88
CA VAL A 30 0.02 6.89 -9.41
C VAL A 30 1.05 6.88 -8.27
N SER A 31 0.93 5.96 -7.31
CA SER A 31 1.86 5.87 -6.19
C SER A 31 3.30 5.58 -6.67
N VAL A 32 3.48 4.55 -7.50
CA VAL A 32 4.80 4.17 -8.01
C VAL A 32 5.38 5.26 -8.90
N ALA A 33 4.58 5.79 -9.85
CA ALA A 33 5.03 6.85 -10.75
C ALA A 33 5.44 8.11 -9.98
N SER A 34 4.63 8.53 -8.99
CA SER A 34 4.92 9.68 -8.15
C SER A 34 6.19 9.49 -7.32
N CYS A 35 6.36 8.32 -6.70
CA CYS A 35 7.54 8.02 -5.90
C CYS A 35 8.82 8.04 -6.75
N VAL A 36 8.81 7.43 -7.93
CA VAL A 36 9.96 7.41 -8.85
C VAL A 36 10.28 8.81 -9.37
N LEU A 37 9.25 9.55 -9.79
CA LEU A 37 9.41 10.90 -10.30
C LEU A 37 9.96 11.86 -9.23
N LEU A 38 9.41 11.81 -8.01
CA LEU A 38 9.86 12.64 -6.90
C LEU A 38 11.30 12.30 -6.48
N GLU A 39 11.66 11.02 -6.40
CA GLU A 39 13.04 10.62 -6.14
C GLU A 39 14.00 11.17 -7.20
N TYR A 40 13.64 11.04 -8.48
CA TYR A 40 14.43 11.58 -9.58
C TYR A 40 14.60 13.11 -9.47
N LEU A 41 13.50 13.84 -9.25
CA LEU A 41 13.53 15.30 -9.16
C LEU A 41 14.36 15.77 -7.98
N ILE A 42 14.15 15.20 -6.79
CA ILE A 42 14.88 15.58 -5.58
C ILE A 42 16.37 15.26 -5.71
N THR A 43 16.70 14.06 -6.20
CA THR A 43 18.10 13.65 -6.35
C THR A 43 18.84 14.54 -7.36
N LYS A 44 18.20 14.83 -8.50
CA LYS A 44 18.83 15.59 -9.59
C LYS A 44 18.93 17.08 -9.30
N TYR A 45 17.82 17.69 -8.80
CA TYR A 45 17.72 19.15 -8.71
C TYR A 45 18.02 19.70 -7.30
N MET A 46 17.73 18.94 -6.25
CA MET A 46 17.96 19.41 -4.88
C MET A 46 19.30 18.92 -4.32
N LEU A 47 19.63 17.64 -4.51
CA LEU A 47 20.81 17.03 -3.93
C LEU A 47 22.03 17.06 -4.86
N ASN A 48 21.84 17.31 -6.16
CA ASN A 48 22.90 17.27 -7.18
C ASN A 48 23.74 15.97 -7.12
N LYS A 49 23.12 14.84 -6.75
CA LYS A 49 23.73 13.52 -6.64
C LYS A 49 23.42 12.67 -7.89
N PRO A 50 24.23 11.64 -8.17
CA PRO A 50 23.90 10.67 -9.22
C PRO A 50 22.54 10.04 -8.91
N CYS A 51 21.78 9.77 -9.98
CA CYS A 51 20.41 9.29 -9.89
C CYS A 51 20.34 7.91 -9.19
N THR A 52 19.60 7.81 -8.10
CA THR A 52 19.41 6.58 -7.30
C THR A 52 18.19 5.75 -7.73
N VAL A 53 17.42 6.21 -8.72
CA VAL A 53 16.21 5.52 -9.20
C VAL A 53 16.48 4.07 -9.65
N GLY A 54 17.72 3.78 -10.12
CA GLY A 54 18.15 2.44 -10.51
C GLY A 54 18.13 1.39 -9.39
N ASP A 55 18.15 1.82 -8.13
CA ASP A 55 18.13 0.92 -6.96
C ASP A 55 16.75 0.29 -6.71
N MET A 56 15.72 0.68 -7.48
CA MET A 56 14.32 0.25 -7.34
C MET A 56 13.68 0.54 -5.96
N SER A 57 14.36 1.27 -5.08
CA SER A 57 13.86 1.56 -3.74
C SER A 57 12.63 2.49 -3.74
N ALA A 58 12.52 3.40 -4.74
CA ALA A 58 11.32 4.22 -4.94
C ALA A 58 10.12 3.36 -5.37
N VAL A 59 10.38 2.35 -6.21
CA VAL A 59 9.34 1.41 -6.65
C VAL A 59 8.81 0.61 -5.46
N VAL A 60 9.71 0.07 -4.62
CA VAL A 60 9.32 -0.63 -3.38
C VAL A 60 8.48 0.29 -2.47
N THR A 61 8.94 1.53 -2.26
CA THR A 61 8.19 2.50 -1.44
C THR A 61 6.81 2.80 -2.03
N GLY A 62 6.72 2.97 -3.35
CA GLY A 62 5.46 3.23 -4.04
C GLY A 62 4.48 2.05 -3.95
N ILE A 63 4.94 0.81 -4.14
CA ILE A 63 4.10 -0.39 -4.00
C ILE A 63 3.64 -0.54 -2.55
N LEU A 64 4.53 -0.41 -1.57
CA LEU A 64 4.18 -0.49 -0.15
C LEU A 64 3.20 0.60 0.25
N LEU A 65 3.36 1.83 -0.25
CA LEU A 65 2.41 2.91 0.02
C LEU A 65 1.04 2.57 -0.56
N ALA A 66 0.95 2.16 -1.82
CA ALA A 66 -0.31 1.79 -2.47
C ALA A 66 -1.02 0.66 -1.73
N LEU A 67 -0.32 -0.44 -1.42
CA LEU A 67 -0.88 -1.58 -0.68
C LEU A 67 -1.37 -1.22 0.73
N ASN A 68 -0.91 -0.12 1.28
CA ASN A 68 -1.34 0.39 2.58
C ASN A 68 -2.52 1.38 2.50
N LEU A 69 -2.93 1.80 1.29
CA LEU A 69 -4.03 2.73 1.08
C LEU A 69 -5.33 1.99 0.77
N PRO A 70 -6.50 2.62 1.02
CA PRO A 70 -7.76 2.15 0.48
C PRO A 70 -7.79 2.26 -1.05
N ALA A 71 -8.34 1.27 -1.74
CA ALA A 71 -8.48 1.28 -3.20
C ALA A 71 -9.35 2.44 -3.75
N SER A 72 -10.19 3.04 -2.89
CA SER A 72 -11.03 4.20 -3.20
C SER A 72 -10.32 5.55 -3.08
N THR A 73 -9.02 5.56 -2.72
CA THR A 73 -8.27 6.80 -2.45
C THR A 73 -8.09 7.62 -3.73
N PRO A 74 -8.45 8.92 -3.73
CA PRO A 74 -8.26 9.80 -4.89
C PRO A 74 -6.78 9.96 -5.24
N TRP A 75 -6.47 10.07 -6.51
CA TRP A 75 -5.09 10.16 -7.02
C TRP A 75 -4.25 11.29 -6.39
N TRP A 76 -4.87 12.44 -6.07
CA TRP A 76 -4.18 13.59 -5.47
C TRP A 76 -3.77 13.32 -4.01
N VAL A 77 -4.54 12.53 -3.24
CA VAL A 77 -4.18 12.10 -1.88
C VAL A 77 -2.99 11.16 -1.95
N VAL A 78 -3.01 10.21 -2.90
CA VAL A 78 -1.89 9.29 -3.15
C VAL A 78 -0.61 10.07 -3.47
N PHE A 79 -0.72 11.10 -4.33
CA PHE A 79 0.41 11.96 -4.68
C PHE A 79 0.98 12.70 -3.44
N ILE A 80 0.12 13.27 -2.59
CA ILE A 80 0.56 13.92 -1.34
C ILE A 80 1.28 12.91 -0.44
N GLY A 81 0.74 11.70 -0.30
CA GLY A 81 1.40 10.63 0.44
C GLY A 81 2.78 10.28 -0.10
N ALA A 82 2.93 10.21 -1.42
CA ALA A 82 4.21 9.99 -2.07
C ALA A 82 5.21 11.13 -1.81
N VAL A 83 4.75 12.39 -1.83
CA VAL A 83 5.60 13.56 -1.50
C VAL A 83 6.15 13.44 -0.08
N VAL A 84 5.33 13.09 0.88
CA VAL A 84 5.76 12.92 2.27
C VAL A 84 6.67 11.71 2.42
N ALA A 85 6.33 10.58 1.80
CA ALA A 85 7.11 9.35 1.88
C ALA A 85 8.52 9.53 1.29
N ILE A 86 8.62 10.09 0.08
CA ILE A 86 9.91 10.27 -0.59
C ILE A 86 10.62 11.53 -0.11
N GLY A 87 9.93 12.67 -0.11
CA GLY A 87 10.53 13.97 0.22
C GLY A 87 10.95 14.03 1.68
N VAL A 88 10.00 13.80 2.59
CA VAL A 88 10.25 13.98 4.03
C VAL A 88 10.89 12.75 4.67
N ALA A 89 10.35 11.54 4.43
CA ALA A 89 10.79 10.36 5.17
C ALA A 89 12.03 9.68 4.58
N LYS A 90 12.28 9.80 3.26
CA LYS A 90 13.40 9.13 2.61
C LYS A 90 14.57 10.05 2.31
N MET A 91 14.32 11.16 1.60
CA MET A 91 15.40 11.99 1.06
C MET A 91 16.04 12.91 2.08
N THR A 92 15.31 13.37 3.10
CA THR A 92 15.87 14.20 4.18
C THR A 92 16.91 13.46 5.03
N PHE A 93 16.77 12.14 5.16
CA PHE A 93 17.71 11.32 5.94
C PHE A 93 18.88 10.76 5.11
N GLY A 94 18.94 11.02 3.81
CA GLY A 94 20.06 10.61 2.96
C GLY A 94 19.78 9.47 1.98
N GLY A 95 18.56 8.93 1.94
CA GLY A 95 18.12 7.91 0.98
C GLY A 95 18.17 6.49 1.54
N LEU A 96 18.39 5.52 0.65
CA LEU A 96 18.33 4.09 0.99
C LEU A 96 19.29 3.71 2.13
N GLY A 97 18.78 3.02 3.13
CA GLY A 97 19.58 2.48 4.25
C GLY A 97 19.85 3.47 5.39
N GLN A 98 19.52 4.76 5.23
CA GLN A 98 19.69 5.78 6.25
C GLN A 98 18.36 6.28 6.85
N ASN A 99 17.26 5.69 6.44
CA ASN A 99 15.93 6.09 6.89
C ASN A 99 15.68 5.60 8.32
N LEU A 100 15.21 6.50 9.19
CA LEU A 100 14.84 6.18 10.57
C LEU A 100 13.58 5.29 10.62
N PHE A 101 12.64 5.54 9.73
CA PHE A 101 11.36 4.84 9.60
C PHE A 101 11.13 4.39 8.17
N ASN A 102 10.24 3.42 7.99
CA ASN A 102 9.81 3.03 6.65
C ASN A 102 9.06 4.20 5.98
N PRO A 103 9.54 4.70 4.83
CA PRO A 103 8.97 5.88 4.18
C PRO A 103 7.49 5.71 3.81
N ALA A 104 7.08 4.52 3.39
CA ALA A 104 5.69 4.23 3.03
C ALA A 104 4.76 4.35 4.24
N ILE A 105 5.20 3.86 5.41
CA ILE A 105 4.43 3.95 6.65
C ILE A 105 4.30 5.40 7.10
N VAL A 106 5.37 6.20 7.01
CA VAL A 106 5.33 7.63 7.35
C VAL A 106 4.32 8.36 6.45
N GLY A 107 4.34 8.07 5.14
CA GLY A 107 3.35 8.61 4.20
C GLY A 107 1.92 8.23 4.59
N ARG A 108 1.66 6.97 4.91
CA ARG A 108 0.34 6.50 5.37
C ARG A 108 -0.13 7.20 6.65
N VAL A 109 0.73 7.28 7.67
CA VAL A 109 0.40 7.93 8.96
C VAL A 109 0.08 9.40 8.75
N PHE A 110 0.87 10.09 7.93
CA PHE A 110 0.58 11.48 7.57
C PHE A 110 -0.79 11.64 6.91
N LEU A 111 -1.11 10.78 5.93
CA LEU A 111 -2.41 10.79 5.26
C LEU A 111 -3.56 10.48 6.23
N LEU A 112 -3.37 9.55 7.15
CA LEU A 112 -4.38 9.20 8.15
C LEU A 112 -4.72 10.37 9.07
N ILE A 113 -3.73 11.16 9.44
CA ILE A 113 -3.93 12.35 10.29
C ILE A 113 -4.54 13.51 9.49
N SER A 114 -4.06 13.73 8.26
CA SER A 114 -4.46 14.89 7.44
C SER A 114 -5.79 14.67 6.69
N PHE A 115 -6.07 13.44 6.28
CA PHE A 115 -7.23 13.07 5.46
C PHE A 115 -7.96 11.84 6.00
N PRO A 116 -8.43 11.82 7.25
CA PRO A 116 -8.99 10.62 7.90
C PRO A 116 -10.18 10.06 7.12
N THR A 117 -11.02 10.90 6.54
CA THR A 117 -12.21 10.48 5.79
C THR A 117 -11.87 9.56 4.61
N TYR A 118 -10.80 9.86 3.87
CA TYR A 118 -10.36 9.03 2.74
C TYR A 118 -9.62 7.77 3.19
N MET A 119 -9.00 7.80 4.36
CA MET A 119 -8.16 6.71 4.87
C MET A 119 -8.94 5.67 5.70
N THR A 120 -10.14 6.01 6.16
CA THR A 120 -10.99 5.10 6.95
C THR A 120 -12.12 4.46 6.15
N ASN A 121 -12.32 4.89 4.89
CA ASN A 121 -13.33 4.33 4.00
C ASN A 121 -12.77 3.12 3.25
N TRP A 122 -13.13 1.92 3.71
CA TRP A 122 -12.70 0.68 3.10
C TRP A 122 -13.72 0.17 2.11
N ALA A 123 -13.34 0.05 0.83
CA ALA A 123 -14.17 -0.57 -0.18
C ALA A 123 -14.23 -2.09 0.03
N LYS A 124 -15.40 -2.70 -0.20
CA LYS A 124 -15.49 -4.17 -0.26
C LYS A 124 -14.94 -4.67 -1.59
N PRO A 125 -14.19 -5.77 -1.60
CA PRO A 125 -13.72 -6.38 -2.83
C PRO A 125 -14.91 -6.89 -3.65
N GLN A 126 -15.05 -6.45 -4.90
CA GLN A 126 -16.16 -6.83 -5.80
C GLN A 126 -15.68 -7.60 -7.05
N GLY A 127 -14.38 -7.88 -7.15
CA GLY A 127 -13.79 -8.52 -8.32
C GLY A 127 -13.54 -7.54 -9.49
N PHE A 128 -12.84 -8.03 -10.52
CA PHE A 128 -12.29 -7.22 -11.62
C PHE A 128 -13.38 -6.57 -12.51
N ILE A 129 -14.60 -7.09 -12.53
CA ILE A 129 -15.72 -6.66 -13.41
C ILE A 129 -16.80 -5.87 -12.63
N GLY A 130 -16.65 -5.73 -11.31
CA GLY A 130 -17.61 -5.03 -10.48
C GLY A 130 -17.55 -3.51 -10.69
N ASN A 131 -18.69 -2.87 -10.92
CA ASN A 131 -18.81 -1.42 -10.82
C ASN A 131 -18.53 -1.03 -9.36
N PHE A 132 -17.67 -0.04 -9.17
CA PHE A 132 -17.42 0.55 -7.86
C PHE A 132 -18.65 1.32 -7.36
N ASP A 133 -19.65 0.61 -6.90
CA ASP A 133 -20.57 1.19 -5.96
C ASP A 133 -19.83 1.28 -4.63
N ALA A 134 -19.71 2.50 -4.11
CA ALA A 134 -18.99 2.83 -2.90
C ALA A 134 -19.67 2.20 -1.67
N TYR A 135 -19.61 0.88 -1.56
CA TYR A 135 -20.05 0.18 -0.38
C TYR A 135 -18.90 0.19 0.63
N THR A 136 -18.91 1.20 1.49
CA THR A 136 -17.99 1.28 2.61
C THR A 136 -18.39 0.25 3.66
N GLY A 137 -17.54 -0.74 3.84
CA GLY A 137 -17.68 -1.72 4.93
C GLY A 137 -16.76 -1.37 6.08
N ALA A 138 -17.24 -1.50 7.32
CA ALA A 138 -16.34 -1.47 8.48
C ALA A 138 -15.40 -2.67 8.42
N THR A 139 -14.13 -2.45 8.80
CA THR A 139 -13.20 -3.57 8.98
C THR A 139 -13.64 -4.45 10.14
N PRO A 140 -13.29 -5.75 10.19
CA PRO A 140 -13.58 -6.61 11.34
C PRO A 140 -13.13 -6.02 12.66
N LEU A 141 -11.99 -5.34 12.64
CA LEU A 141 -11.46 -4.66 13.82
C LEU A 141 -12.32 -3.45 14.21
N GLY A 142 -12.87 -2.72 13.24
CA GLY A 142 -13.82 -1.63 13.45
C GLY A 142 -15.10 -2.15 14.07
N LEU A 143 -15.66 -3.23 13.54
CA LEU A 143 -16.86 -3.90 14.09
C LEU A 143 -16.63 -4.39 15.52
N ALA A 144 -15.47 -5.01 15.79
CA ALA A 144 -15.10 -5.45 17.13
C ALA A 144 -14.97 -4.29 18.12
N LYS A 145 -14.49 -3.14 17.69
CA LYS A 145 -14.33 -1.95 18.53
C LYS A 145 -15.66 -1.28 18.86
N GLU A 146 -16.61 -1.27 17.93
CA GLU A 146 -17.91 -0.63 18.11
C GLU A 146 -18.94 -1.55 18.78
N GLY A 147 -18.97 -2.83 18.41
CA GLY A 147 -19.98 -3.80 18.85
C GLY A 147 -19.46 -4.92 19.77
N GLY A 148 -18.16 -4.87 20.16
CA GLY A 148 -17.54 -5.92 20.96
C GLY A 148 -17.38 -7.25 20.24
N MET A 149 -17.05 -8.31 20.99
CA MET A 149 -16.82 -9.64 20.43
C MET A 149 -18.05 -10.25 19.75
N ALA A 150 -19.24 -9.90 20.18
CA ALA A 150 -20.49 -10.37 19.60
C ALA A 150 -20.71 -9.92 18.15
N ALA A 151 -20.16 -8.75 17.75
CA ALA A 151 -20.28 -8.23 16.40
C ALA A 151 -19.42 -9.01 15.37
N ILE A 152 -18.41 -9.73 15.82
CA ILE A 152 -17.50 -10.53 14.97
C ILE A 152 -17.77 -12.03 15.02
N GLU A 153 -18.71 -12.48 15.86
CA GLU A 153 -19.04 -13.90 16.04
C GLU A 153 -19.59 -14.55 14.75
N HIS A 154 -20.13 -13.74 13.84
CA HIS A 154 -20.68 -14.16 12.55
C HIS A 154 -19.66 -14.11 11.39
N LEU A 155 -18.42 -13.67 11.65
CA LEU A 155 -17.38 -13.63 10.62
C LEU A 155 -16.77 -15.02 10.45
N ASP A 156 -16.85 -15.55 9.24
CA ASP A 156 -16.21 -16.81 8.90
C ASP A 156 -14.69 -16.62 8.77
N TYR A 157 -13.91 -17.44 9.49
CA TYR A 157 -12.45 -17.42 9.41
C TYR A 157 -11.93 -17.75 7.99
N ALA A 158 -12.73 -18.49 7.21
CA ALA A 158 -12.42 -18.78 5.81
C ALA A 158 -12.47 -17.48 4.97
N ASP A 159 -13.41 -16.59 5.23
CA ASP A 159 -13.50 -15.29 4.55
C ASP A 159 -12.30 -14.38 4.86
N MET A 160 -11.71 -14.50 6.05
CA MET A 160 -10.46 -13.80 6.40
C MET A 160 -9.25 -14.31 5.64
N LEU A 161 -9.22 -15.59 5.27
CA LEU A 161 -8.14 -16.18 4.47
C LEU A 161 -8.29 -15.90 2.97
N PHE A 162 -9.53 -15.85 2.47
CA PHE A 162 -9.88 -15.85 1.05
C PHE A 162 -10.50 -14.53 0.55
N VAL A 163 -10.03 -13.35 0.97
CA VAL A 163 -10.33 -12.12 0.21
C VAL A 163 -11.74 -11.50 0.40
N ASN A 164 -12.54 -11.90 1.36
CA ASN A 164 -13.94 -11.44 1.45
C ASN A 164 -14.16 -10.28 2.44
N ILE A 165 -13.08 -9.66 2.95
CA ILE A 165 -13.15 -8.66 4.01
C ILE A 165 -12.58 -7.33 3.51
N GLY A 166 -13.30 -6.24 3.76
CA GLY A 166 -12.84 -4.89 3.46
C GLY A 166 -11.64 -4.52 4.34
N GLY A 167 -10.58 -3.99 3.70
CA GLY A 167 -9.35 -3.60 4.37
C GLY A 167 -8.42 -2.85 3.42
N SER A 168 -7.16 -2.66 3.82
CA SER A 168 -6.14 -2.12 2.93
C SER A 168 -5.86 -3.10 1.78
N ALA A 169 -5.43 -2.58 0.64
CA ALA A 169 -5.19 -3.38 -0.55
C ALA A 169 -4.21 -4.55 -0.33
N GLY A 170 -3.25 -4.38 0.58
CA GLY A 170 -2.27 -5.41 0.94
C GLY A 170 -2.76 -6.46 1.94
N GLU A 171 -3.86 -6.21 2.66
CA GLU A 171 -4.38 -7.11 3.70
C GLU A 171 -5.39 -8.13 3.17
N LEU A 172 -5.78 -8.04 1.89
CA LEU A 172 -6.83 -8.84 1.30
C LEU A 172 -6.61 -10.35 1.37
N SER A 173 -5.39 -10.84 1.25
CA SER A 173 -5.10 -12.27 1.21
C SER A 173 -3.87 -12.61 2.03
N ALA A 174 -4.10 -13.31 3.14
CA ALA A 174 -3.01 -13.86 3.95
C ALA A 174 -2.16 -14.85 3.14
N ILE A 175 -2.77 -15.62 2.24
CA ILE A 175 -2.08 -16.60 1.40
C ILE A 175 -1.07 -15.93 0.46
N ALA A 176 -1.45 -14.80 -0.16
CA ALA A 176 -0.56 -14.05 -1.04
C ALA A 176 0.67 -13.51 -0.30
N LEU A 177 0.47 -13.04 0.93
CA LEU A 177 1.57 -12.57 1.80
C LEU A 177 2.48 -13.73 2.22
N ILE A 178 1.93 -14.88 2.58
CA ILE A 178 2.70 -16.08 2.93
C ILE A 178 3.55 -16.54 1.74
N LEU A 179 3.01 -16.55 0.52
CA LEU A 179 3.79 -16.89 -0.68
C LEU A 179 4.97 -15.93 -0.89
N GLY A 180 4.74 -14.60 -0.71
CA GLY A 180 5.81 -13.61 -0.75
C GLY A 180 6.88 -13.86 0.33
N PHE A 181 6.46 -14.19 1.54
CA PHE A 181 7.34 -14.51 2.65
C PHE A 181 8.20 -15.77 2.38
N ILE A 182 7.59 -16.84 1.88
CA ILE A 182 8.31 -18.07 1.51
C ILE A 182 9.36 -17.77 0.42
N TYR A 183 9.01 -16.94 -0.57
CA TYR A 183 9.97 -16.52 -1.59
C TYR A 183 11.17 -15.78 -0.99
N LEU A 184 10.97 -14.83 -0.08
CA LEU A 184 12.06 -14.09 0.59
C LEU A 184 12.95 -15.04 1.41
N LEU A 185 12.36 -15.98 2.14
CA LEU A 185 13.10 -17.01 2.88
C LEU A 185 13.98 -17.88 1.95
N ALA A 186 13.42 -18.31 0.81
CA ALA A 186 14.15 -19.12 -0.16
C ALA A 186 15.32 -18.36 -0.79
N ARG A 187 15.16 -17.03 -0.97
CA ARG A 187 16.20 -16.15 -1.52
C ARG A 187 17.18 -15.64 -0.46
N ARG A 188 16.94 -15.93 0.82
CA ARG A 188 17.74 -15.45 1.97
C ARG A 188 17.89 -13.92 1.98
N VAL A 189 16.82 -13.22 1.71
CA VAL A 189 16.71 -11.74 1.73
C VAL A 189 16.18 -11.27 3.07
#